data_87b00e468cd03e33a9a0546a54c19f0a
#
_entry.id   87b00e468cd03e33a9a0546a54c19f0a
#
_cell.length_a   1.000
_cell.length_b   1.000
_cell.length_c   1.000
_cell.angle_alpha   90.00
_cell.angle_beta   90.00
_cell.angle_gamma   90.00
#
_symmetry.space_group_name_H-M   'P 1'
#
loop_
_entity.id
_entity.type
_entity.pdbx_description
1 polymer ?
#
loop_
_entity_poly.entity_id
_entity_poly.type
_entity_poly.pdbx_seq_one_letter_code
_entity_poly.pdbx_strand_id
1 'polypeptide(L)'
;VNGKPVNSNYKVKPYDVIQVLLDHEPHDYTIQPEDIPLEVVYEDEDILVINKPAGMVVHPGHGNYEHTLLNALAYYFKGTLDINNPNIGLVHRIDKDTSGLLLIAKTPEAKTNLGMQFFEHSTRRTYNALVWGTFTEDSGTIEGALGRDTRDRTIYRVWDITENPNAKEAI
;
A
#
# COMPACT_ATOMS: atom_id res chain seq x y z
N VAL A 1 4.23 22.95 -23.94
CA VAL A 1 4.64 24.10 -23.15
C VAL A 1 4.45 25.35 -23.98
N ASN A 2 3.82 26.39 -23.40
CA ASN A 2 3.53 27.66 -24.10
C ASN A 2 2.78 27.45 -25.42
N GLY A 3 1.81 26.53 -25.44
CA GLY A 3 1.01 26.18 -26.62
C GLY A 3 1.72 25.35 -27.68
N LYS A 4 2.95 24.85 -27.42
CA LYS A 4 3.69 23.98 -28.33
C LYS A 4 3.98 22.62 -27.69
N PRO A 5 3.88 21.52 -28.43
CA PRO A 5 4.28 20.21 -27.92
C PRO A 5 5.79 20.19 -27.70
N VAL A 6 6.21 19.52 -26.59
CA VAL A 6 7.60 19.33 -26.24
C VAL A 6 7.81 17.88 -25.79
N ASN A 7 9.04 17.41 -25.87
CA ASN A 7 9.41 16.07 -25.40
C ASN A 7 9.48 16.01 -23.87
N SER A 8 9.40 14.82 -23.31
CA SER A 8 9.43 14.57 -21.85
C SER A 8 10.72 15.05 -21.15
N ASN A 9 11.80 15.24 -21.90
CA ASN A 9 13.08 15.75 -21.40
C ASN A 9 13.21 17.30 -21.47
N TYR A 10 12.14 18.00 -21.83
CA TYR A 10 12.16 19.48 -21.86
C TYR A 10 12.43 20.03 -20.46
N LYS A 11 13.42 20.94 -20.36
CA LYS A 11 13.75 21.62 -19.10
C LYS A 11 12.85 22.84 -18.94
N VAL A 12 11.91 22.73 -18.01
CA VAL A 12 10.97 23.81 -17.68
C VAL A 12 11.71 25.05 -17.19
N LYS A 13 11.29 26.21 -17.67
CA LYS A 13 11.85 27.53 -17.28
C LYS A 13 10.83 28.29 -16.43
N PRO A 14 11.27 29.29 -15.65
CA PRO A 14 10.37 30.21 -14.99
C PRO A 14 9.38 30.84 -15.98
N TYR A 15 8.11 30.92 -15.58
CA TYR A 15 6.98 31.43 -16.36
C TYR A 15 6.51 30.56 -17.54
N ASP A 16 7.05 29.34 -17.72
CA ASP A 16 6.47 28.42 -18.70
C ASP A 16 5.05 28.00 -18.28
N VAL A 17 4.13 28.09 -19.23
CA VAL A 17 2.78 27.54 -19.08
C VAL A 17 2.77 26.10 -19.58
N ILE A 18 2.53 25.16 -18.66
CA ILE A 18 2.50 23.74 -18.95
C ILE A 18 1.04 23.30 -19.12
N GLN A 19 0.73 22.71 -20.27
CA GLN A 19 -0.55 22.07 -20.53
C GLN A 19 -0.30 20.59 -20.81
N VAL A 20 -0.93 19.73 -20.04
CA VAL A 20 -0.90 18.28 -20.25
C VAL A 20 -2.19 17.90 -20.98
N LEU A 21 -2.03 17.30 -22.15
CA LEU A 21 -3.15 16.70 -22.88
C LEU A 21 -3.18 15.21 -22.53
N LEU A 22 -4.27 14.78 -21.96
CA LEU A 22 -4.54 13.37 -21.72
C LEU A 22 -5.41 12.84 -22.87
N ASP A 23 -5.08 11.71 -23.40
CA ASP A 23 -5.84 10.99 -24.43
C ASP A 23 -6.99 10.16 -23.83
N HIS A 24 -7.10 10.16 -22.52
CA HIS A 24 -8.21 9.57 -21.77
C HIS A 24 -8.56 10.45 -20.58
N GLU A 25 -9.78 10.34 -20.08
CA GLU A 25 -10.18 11.01 -18.85
C GLU A 25 -9.37 10.49 -17.64
N PRO A 26 -8.98 11.38 -16.70
CA PRO A 26 -8.37 10.94 -15.47
C PRO A 26 -9.28 9.92 -14.77
N HIS A 27 -8.70 8.82 -14.31
CA HIS A 27 -9.45 7.85 -13.53
C HIS A 27 -10.01 8.50 -12.25
N ASP A 28 -11.29 8.26 -11.98
CA ASP A 28 -11.89 8.64 -10.70
C ASP A 28 -11.37 7.67 -9.61
N TYR A 29 -10.54 8.20 -8.72
CA TYR A 29 -9.98 7.44 -7.60
C TYR A 29 -10.92 7.35 -6.39
N THR A 30 -12.15 7.83 -6.52
CA THR A 30 -13.17 7.65 -5.47
C THR A 30 -13.45 6.17 -5.26
N ILE A 31 -13.28 5.71 -4.04
CA ILE A 31 -13.48 4.31 -3.68
C ILE A 31 -14.98 4.01 -3.72
N GLN A 32 -15.36 3.13 -4.64
CA GLN A 32 -16.74 2.70 -4.79
C GLN A 32 -17.05 1.56 -3.82
N PRO A 33 -18.19 1.60 -3.09
CA PRO A 33 -18.59 0.51 -2.22
C PRO A 33 -18.92 -0.77 -2.99
N GLU A 34 -18.34 -1.90 -2.58
CA GLU A 34 -18.64 -3.22 -3.13
C GLU A 34 -19.01 -4.21 -2.02
N ASP A 35 -20.08 -4.98 -2.22
CA ASP A 35 -20.52 -6.03 -1.28
C ASP A 35 -19.60 -7.24 -1.34
N ILE A 36 -18.44 -7.09 -0.72
CA ILE A 36 -17.43 -8.14 -0.58
C ILE A 36 -17.38 -8.55 0.89
N PRO A 37 -17.61 -9.82 1.22
CA PRO A 37 -17.60 -10.29 2.60
C PRO A 37 -16.23 -10.08 3.26
N LEU A 38 -16.24 -9.56 4.49
CA LEU A 38 -15.06 -9.36 5.33
C LEU A 38 -15.11 -10.31 6.52
N GLU A 39 -14.02 -11.00 6.78
CA GLU A 39 -13.85 -11.77 8.01
C GLU A 39 -13.38 -10.84 9.14
N VAL A 40 -14.34 -10.35 9.91
CA VAL A 40 -14.07 -9.48 11.06
C VAL A 40 -13.62 -10.33 12.25
N VAL A 41 -12.42 -10.03 12.77
CA VAL A 41 -11.83 -10.72 13.92
C VAL A 41 -12.10 -9.97 15.22
N TYR A 42 -12.07 -8.64 15.15
CA TYR A 42 -12.33 -7.76 16.27
C TYR A 42 -12.83 -6.40 15.78
N GLU A 43 -13.74 -5.79 16.52
CA GLU A 43 -14.20 -4.43 16.28
C GLU A 43 -14.60 -3.76 17.59
N ASP A 44 -14.22 -2.49 17.74
CA ASP A 44 -14.71 -1.58 18.76
C ASP A 44 -15.03 -0.20 18.17
N GLU A 45 -15.08 0.85 19.01
CA GLU A 45 -15.40 2.21 18.57
C GLU A 45 -14.26 2.82 17.74
N ASP A 46 -13.01 2.43 17.98
CA ASP A 46 -11.81 3.04 17.43
C ASP A 46 -11.18 2.25 16.29
N ILE A 47 -11.26 0.92 16.33
CA ILE A 47 -10.57 0.06 15.37
C ILE A 47 -11.46 -1.07 14.85
N LEU A 48 -11.11 -1.54 13.66
CA LEU A 48 -11.58 -2.79 13.08
C LEU A 48 -10.36 -3.64 12.70
N VAL A 49 -10.39 -4.92 13.07
CA VAL A 49 -9.39 -5.93 12.69
C VAL A 49 -10.05 -6.96 11.81
N ILE A 50 -9.51 -7.17 10.64
CA ILE A 50 -9.98 -8.18 9.71
C ILE A 50 -8.91 -9.23 9.44
N ASN A 51 -9.33 -10.43 9.06
CA ASN A 51 -8.47 -11.44 8.45
C ASN A 51 -8.56 -11.33 6.92
N LYS A 52 -7.59 -10.64 6.30
CA LYS A 52 -7.58 -10.45 4.84
C LYS A 52 -7.27 -11.77 4.15
N PRO A 53 -8.08 -12.22 3.17
CA PRO A 53 -7.74 -13.40 2.38
C PRO A 53 -6.54 -13.13 1.45
N ALA A 54 -5.83 -14.20 1.08
CA ALA A 54 -4.87 -14.14 -0.02
C ALA A 54 -5.58 -13.83 -1.34
N GLY A 55 -4.89 -13.15 -2.26
CA GLY A 55 -5.44 -12.72 -3.55
C GLY A 55 -6.16 -11.37 -3.53
N MET A 56 -6.53 -10.85 -2.36
CA MET A 56 -7.18 -9.54 -2.23
C MET A 56 -6.16 -8.41 -2.18
N VAL A 57 -6.28 -7.46 -3.09
CA VAL A 57 -5.51 -6.20 -3.07
C VAL A 57 -6.07 -5.27 -2.00
N VAL A 58 -5.21 -4.54 -1.31
CA VAL A 58 -5.62 -3.64 -0.22
C VAL A 58 -6.14 -2.31 -0.77
N HIS A 59 -5.35 -1.65 -1.62
CA HIS A 59 -5.67 -0.34 -2.21
C HIS A 59 -5.93 -0.44 -3.70
N PRO A 60 -6.91 0.31 -4.25
CA PRO A 60 -7.00 0.48 -5.68
C PRO A 60 -5.70 1.01 -6.29
N GLY A 61 -5.35 0.53 -7.47
CA GLY A 61 -4.15 0.95 -8.17
C GLY A 61 -4.09 0.38 -9.58
N HIS A 62 -3.00 0.65 -10.29
CA HIS A 62 -2.87 0.25 -11.69
C HIS A 62 -3.17 -1.24 -11.90
N GLY A 63 -4.19 -1.54 -12.72
CA GLY A 63 -4.66 -2.89 -13.00
C GLY A 63 -5.57 -3.52 -11.93
N ASN A 64 -5.86 -2.83 -10.82
CA ASN A 64 -6.76 -3.30 -9.76
C ASN A 64 -7.51 -2.09 -9.16
N TYR A 65 -8.46 -1.55 -9.89
CA TYR A 65 -9.24 -0.37 -9.45
C TYR A 65 -10.47 -0.74 -8.64
N GLU A 66 -10.91 -1.98 -8.74
CA GLU A 66 -12.08 -2.57 -8.10
C GLU A 66 -11.70 -3.85 -7.36
N HIS A 67 -12.63 -4.40 -6.60
CA HIS A 67 -12.50 -5.65 -5.84
C HIS A 67 -11.35 -5.61 -4.82
N THR A 68 -11.08 -4.43 -4.27
CA THR A 68 -10.06 -4.23 -3.24
C THR A 68 -10.65 -4.24 -1.84
N LEU A 69 -9.78 -4.37 -0.84
CA LEU A 69 -10.21 -4.25 0.55
C LEU A 69 -10.90 -2.91 0.83
N LEU A 70 -10.40 -1.81 0.24
CA LEU A 70 -11.04 -0.51 0.44
C LEU A 70 -12.45 -0.43 -0.13
N ASN A 71 -12.73 -1.12 -1.26
CA ASN A 71 -14.10 -1.21 -1.79
C ASN A 71 -15.02 -1.98 -0.82
N ALA A 72 -14.52 -3.08 -0.24
CA ALA A 72 -15.25 -3.84 0.77
C ALA A 72 -15.50 -3.02 2.05
N LEU A 73 -14.49 -2.28 2.53
CA LEU A 73 -14.62 -1.41 3.69
C LEU A 73 -15.57 -0.24 3.44
N ALA A 74 -15.59 0.32 2.23
CA ALA A 74 -16.55 1.37 1.85
C ALA A 74 -17.99 0.86 1.92
N TYR A 75 -18.23 -0.39 1.57
CA TYR A 75 -19.55 -1.02 1.72
C TYR A 75 -19.84 -1.35 3.18
N TYR A 76 -18.91 -1.93 3.90
CA TYR A 76 -19.07 -2.29 5.31
C TYR A 76 -19.43 -1.08 6.18
N PHE A 77 -18.76 0.05 5.95
CA PHE A 77 -19.00 1.28 6.69
C PHE A 77 -20.07 2.20 6.08
N LYS A 78 -20.78 1.75 5.06
CA LYS A 78 -21.78 2.56 4.37
C LYS A 78 -22.81 3.17 5.34
N GLY A 79 -22.85 4.49 5.36
CA GLY A 79 -23.75 5.25 6.23
C GLY A 79 -23.23 5.48 7.65
N THR A 80 -22.06 4.94 8.03
CA THR A 80 -21.44 5.14 9.35
C THR A 80 -20.10 5.85 9.27
N LEU A 81 -19.22 5.45 8.35
CA LEU A 81 -17.92 6.04 8.15
C LEU A 81 -17.67 6.27 6.66
N ASP A 82 -17.04 7.38 6.30
CA ASP A 82 -16.58 7.65 4.94
C ASP A 82 -15.13 7.18 4.78
N ILE A 83 -14.93 6.05 4.11
CA ILE A 83 -13.60 5.49 3.87
C ILE A 83 -12.73 6.36 2.93
N ASN A 84 -13.33 7.31 2.22
CA ASN A 84 -12.59 8.30 1.43
C ASN A 84 -12.02 9.44 2.31
N ASN A 85 -12.43 9.51 3.59
CA ASN A 85 -11.85 10.46 4.53
C ASN A 85 -10.40 10.08 4.84
N PRO A 86 -9.41 10.95 4.57
CA PRO A 86 -8.00 10.63 4.79
C PRO A 86 -7.64 10.42 6.27
N ASN A 87 -8.51 10.80 7.19
CA ASN A 87 -8.27 10.68 8.64
C ASN A 87 -8.75 9.37 9.25
N ILE A 88 -9.28 8.45 8.45
CA ILE A 88 -9.70 7.11 8.86
C ILE A 88 -9.16 6.06 7.89
N GLY A 89 -9.39 4.80 8.19
CA GLY A 89 -9.08 3.67 7.31
C GLY A 89 -7.72 3.04 7.59
N LEU A 90 -7.03 2.64 6.54
CA LEU A 90 -5.82 1.83 6.63
C LEU A 90 -4.65 2.58 7.27
N VAL A 91 -3.95 1.91 8.19
CA VAL A 91 -2.72 2.37 8.85
C VAL A 91 -1.48 1.59 8.38
N HIS A 92 -1.70 0.44 7.77
CA HIS A 92 -0.68 -0.39 7.14
C HIS A 92 -1.27 -1.22 6.00
N ARG A 93 -0.43 -1.97 5.32
CA ARG A 93 -0.85 -2.92 4.27
C ARG A 93 -0.04 -4.20 4.35
N ILE A 94 -0.62 -5.26 3.82
CA ILE A 94 0.07 -6.50 3.47
C ILE A 94 -0.13 -6.75 1.98
N ASP A 95 0.70 -7.59 1.38
CA ASP A 95 0.67 -7.83 -0.06
C ASP A 95 -0.60 -8.57 -0.51
N LYS A 96 -0.86 -8.54 -1.82
CA LYS A 96 -2.02 -9.19 -2.43
C LYS A 96 -2.18 -10.64 -1.98
N ASP A 97 -1.10 -11.41 -2.10
CA ASP A 97 -1.11 -12.85 -1.85
C ASP A 97 -0.79 -13.24 -0.40
N THR A 98 -0.52 -12.24 0.45
CA THR A 98 -0.39 -12.42 1.90
C THR A 98 -1.78 -12.38 2.53
N SER A 99 -2.12 -13.41 3.31
CA SER A 99 -3.30 -13.44 4.17
C SER A 99 -2.95 -13.04 5.61
N GLY A 100 -3.96 -12.67 6.40
CA GLY A 100 -3.80 -12.42 7.82
C GLY A 100 -4.35 -11.10 8.30
N LEU A 101 -4.00 -10.75 9.53
CA LEU A 101 -4.60 -9.62 10.25
C LEU A 101 -4.21 -8.28 9.66
N LEU A 102 -5.20 -7.43 9.49
CA LEU A 102 -5.05 -6.07 9.02
C LEU A 102 -5.91 -5.13 9.88
N LEU A 103 -5.29 -4.01 10.30
CA LEU A 103 -5.90 -3.01 11.18
C LEU A 103 -6.44 -1.84 10.36
N ILE A 104 -7.64 -1.43 10.72
CA ILE A 104 -8.33 -0.27 10.16
C ILE A 104 -8.67 0.68 11.31
N ALA A 105 -8.31 1.93 11.19
CA ALA A 105 -8.69 2.97 12.14
C ALA A 105 -10.07 3.51 11.78
N LYS A 106 -10.97 3.59 12.75
CA LYS A 106 -12.32 4.14 12.61
C LYS A 106 -12.40 5.61 13.01
N THR A 107 -11.41 6.09 13.78
CA THR A 107 -11.33 7.47 14.26
C THR A 107 -10.01 8.13 13.85
N PRO A 108 -9.94 9.47 13.75
CA PRO A 108 -8.71 10.20 13.47
C PRO A 108 -7.62 9.95 14.53
N GLU A 109 -8.02 9.84 15.79
CA GLU A 109 -7.13 9.55 16.92
C GLU A 109 -6.49 8.17 16.77
N ALA A 110 -7.28 7.15 16.49
CA ALA A 110 -6.80 5.80 16.25
C ALA A 110 -5.85 5.78 15.05
N LYS A 111 -6.19 6.47 13.95
CA LYS A 111 -5.33 6.55 12.77
C LYS A 111 -3.98 7.18 13.06
N THR A 112 -3.98 8.28 13.81
CA THR A 112 -2.75 8.97 14.19
C THR A 112 -1.87 8.09 15.07
N ASN A 113 -2.46 7.51 16.13
CA ASN A 113 -1.73 6.70 17.11
C ASN A 113 -1.18 5.41 16.48
N LEU A 114 -2.00 4.69 15.72
CA LEU A 114 -1.57 3.48 15.04
C LEU A 114 -0.55 3.78 13.94
N GLY A 115 -0.78 4.85 13.15
CA GLY A 115 0.16 5.28 12.13
C GLY A 115 1.54 5.59 12.69
N MET A 116 1.61 6.22 13.86
CA MET A 116 2.87 6.48 14.55
C MET A 116 3.56 5.18 14.99
N GLN A 117 2.83 4.25 15.58
CA GLN A 117 3.38 2.95 15.97
C GLN A 117 3.95 2.16 14.78
N PHE A 118 3.28 2.21 13.61
CA PHE A 118 3.80 1.60 12.38
C PHE A 118 5.04 2.33 11.85
N PHE A 119 5.07 3.65 11.93
CA PHE A 119 6.20 4.48 11.51
C PHE A 119 7.43 4.24 12.40
N GLU A 120 7.25 4.15 13.71
CA GLU A 120 8.30 3.92 14.70
C GLU A 120 8.71 2.43 14.80
N HIS A 121 8.06 1.55 14.02
CA HIS A 121 8.27 0.10 14.07
C HIS A 121 8.07 -0.51 15.48
N SER A 122 7.27 0.12 16.33
CA SER A 122 6.98 -0.38 17.68
C SER A 122 5.95 -1.52 17.69
N THR A 123 5.21 -1.72 16.60
CA THR A 123 4.28 -2.83 16.43
C THR A 123 5.02 -4.16 16.25
N ARG A 124 4.61 -5.20 16.97
CA ARG A 124 5.13 -6.56 16.77
C ARG A 124 4.29 -7.27 15.71
N ARG A 125 4.97 -7.81 14.69
CA ARG A 125 4.34 -8.54 13.59
C ARG A 125 5.00 -9.89 13.43
N THR A 126 4.18 -10.94 13.34
CA THR A 126 4.66 -12.30 13.10
C THR A 126 4.04 -12.81 11.81
N TYR A 127 4.87 -13.36 10.94
CA TYR A 127 4.46 -13.98 9.68
C TYR A 127 4.90 -15.45 9.64
N ASN A 128 4.05 -16.30 9.08
CA ASN A 128 4.41 -17.66 8.72
C ASN A 128 4.61 -17.71 7.20
N ALA A 129 5.77 -18.20 6.78
CA ALA A 129 6.09 -18.32 5.36
C ALA A 129 6.57 -19.73 5.01
N LEU A 130 6.05 -20.28 3.93
CA LEU A 130 6.61 -21.49 3.33
C LEU A 130 7.69 -21.07 2.33
N VAL A 131 8.90 -21.57 2.53
CA VAL A 131 10.06 -21.24 1.69
C VAL A 131 10.67 -22.48 1.05
N TRP A 132 11.43 -22.29 -0.02
CA TRP A 132 12.21 -23.35 -0.65
C TRP A 132 13.49 -23.64 0.15
N GLY A 133 13.84 -24.90 0.27
CA GLY A 133 15.05 -25.36 0.95
C GLY A 133 14.83 -25.55 2.46
N THR A 134 15.93 -25.67 3.16
CA THR A 134 15.98 -25.89 4.62
C THR A 134 16.99 -24.96 5.25
N PHE A 135 16.69 -24.50 6.45
CA PHE A 135 17.65 -23.79 7.28
C PHE A 135 18.49 -24.79 8.08
N THR A 136 19.74 -24.46 8.33
CA THR A 136 20.62 -25.24 9.22
C THR A 136 20.40 -24.88 10.67
N GLU A 137 19.98 -23.66 10.94
CA GLU A 137 19.74 -23.11 12.26
C GLU A 137 18.22 -22.91 12.47
N ASP A 138 17.77 -23.10 13.71
CA ASP A 138 16.35 -22.95 14.09
C ASP A 138 15.90 -21.48 14.12
N SER A 139 16.85 -20.54 14.22
CA SER A 139 16.57 -19.10 14.22
C SER A 139 17.77 -18.31 13.70
N GLY A 140 17.51 -17.13 13.21
CA GLY A 140 18.54 -16.24 12.68
C GLY A 140 17.97 -14.91 12.23
N THR A 141 18.84 -14.01 11.82
CA THR A 141 18.49 -12.72 11.25
C THR A 141 18.97 -12.66 9.81
N ILE A 142 18.12 -12.20 8.90
CA ILE A 142 18.45 -11.95 7.50
C ILE A 142 18.37 -10.45 7.30
N GLU A 143 19.49 -9.84 6.96
CA GLU A 143 19.61 -8.41 6.70
C GLU A 143 19.97 -8.18 5.23
N GLY A 144 19.46 -7.10 4.66
CA GLY A 144 19.81 -6.73 3.29
C GLY A 144 19.13 -5.44 2.85
N ALA A 145 19.51 -4.94 1.69
CA ALA A 145 18.85 -3.80 1.08
C ALA A 145 17.99 -4.26 -0.10
N LEU A 146 16.68 -4.08 0.00
CA LEU A 146 15.73 -4.46 -1.04
C LEU A 146 15.47 -3.30 -1.99
N GLY A 147 15.63 -3.54 -3.27
CA GLY A 147 15.36 -2.57 -4.32
C GLY A 147 14.89 -3.23 -5.61
N ARG A 148 14.27 -2.44 -6.48
CA ARG A 148 13.89 -2.91 -7.81
C ARG A 148 15.12 -3.15 -8.66
N ASP A 149 15.08 -4.21 -9.49
CA ASP A 149 16.14 -4.45 -10.48
C ASP A 149 16.21 -3.27 -11.48
N THR A 150 17.41 -2.93 -11.90
CA THR A 150 17.63 -1.79 -12.81
C THR A 150 17.25 -2.08 -14.25
N ARG A 151 17.20 -3.37 -14.64
CA ARG A 151 16.84 -3.81 -16.00
C ARG A 151 15.36 -4.17 -16.10
N ASP A 152 14.86 -4.85 -15.06
CA ASP A 152 13.44 -5.24 -14.96
C ASP A 152 12.86 -4.75 -13.63
N ARG A 153 12.13 -3.65 -13.69
CA ARG A 153 11.53 -3.03 -12.50
C ARG A 153 10.38 -3.82 -11.89
N THR A 154 9.94 -4.91 -12.48
CA THR A 154 8.95 -5.82 -11.90
C THR A 154 9.58 -6.74 -10.86
N ILE A 155 10.89 -6.92 -10.89
CA ILE A 155 11.67 -7.80 -10.00
C ILE A 155 12.25 -6.98 -8.85
N TYR A 156 12.16 -7.52 -7.64
CA TYR A 156 12.92 -7.06 -6.48
C TYR A 156 14.12 -7.97 -6.25
N ARG A 157 15.22 -7.39 -5.84
CA ARG A 157 16.45 -8.13 -5.47
C ARG A 157 17.13 -7.49 -4.27
N VAL A 158 17.97 -8.26 -3.61
CA VAL A 158 18.87 -7.76 -2.59
C VAL A 158 20.04 -7.07 -3.28
N TRP A 159 20.36 -5.87 -2.82
CA TRP A 159 21.44 -5.03 -3.30
C TRP A 159 22.47 -4.81 -2.20
N ASP A 160 23.72 -4.57 -2.59
CA ASP A 160 24.61 -3.80 -1.76
C ASP A 160 24.13 -2.34 -1.75
N ILE A 161 24.03 -1.72 -0.57
CA ILE A 161 23.54 -0.34 -0.42
C ILE A 161 24.41 0.67 -1.17
N THR A 162 25.69 0.33 -1.38
CA THR A 162 26.63 1.16 -2.15
C THR A 162 26.37 1.11 -3.65
N GLU A 163 25.80 0.00 -4.15
CA GLU A 163 25.49 -0.19 -5.57
C GLU A 163 24.14 0.42 -5.95
N ASN A 164 23.18 0.45 -5.01
CA ASN A 164 21.86 1.02 -5.25
C ASN A 164 21.40 1.86 -4.05
N PRO A 165 21.67 3.17 -4.05
CA PRO A 165 21.26 4.08 -2.98
C PRO A 165 19.74 4.20 -2.78
N ASN A 166 18.94 3.71 -3.73
CA ASN A 166 17.47 3.69 -3.63
C ASN A 166 16.93 2.39 -3.03
N ALA A 167 17.78 1.39 -2.80
CA ALA A 167 17.39 0.20 -2.06
C ALA A 167 17.15 0.55 -0.59
N LYS A 168 16.17 -0.09 0.01
CA LYS A 168 15.79 0.15 1.40
C LYS A 168 16.28 -1.00 2.26
N GLU A 169 16.91 -0.66 3.37
CA GLU A 169 17.30 -1.65 4.37
C GLU A 169 16.07 -2.43 4.85
N ALA A 170 16.24 -3.73 4.99
CA ALA A 170 15.25 -4.68 5.45
C ALA A 170 15.91 -5.72 6.35
N ILE A 171 15.25 -6.04 7.45
CA ILE A 171 15.68 -7.02 8.44
C ILE A 171 14.56 -8.04 8.61
#